data_916aeeec73e2ed7751f1a778f6590252
#
_entry.id   916aeeec73e2ed7751f1a778f6590252
#
_cell.length_a   1.000
_cell.length_b   1.000
_cell.length_c   1.000
_cell.angle_alpha   90.00
_cell.angle_beta   90.00
_cell.angle_gamma   90.00
#
_symmetry.space_group_name_H-M   'P 1'
#
loop_
_entity.id
_entity.type
_entity.pdbx_description
1 polymer ?
#
loop_
_entity_poly.entity_id
_entity_poly.type
_entity_poly.pdbx_seq_one_letter_code
_entity_poly.pdbx_strand_id
1 'polypeptide(L)'
;MNKLALALALAATALAACSTASGPTYSASELQPRDGVRTFQVDCHGLLSGPQTCMKAARKICGDQPVRTVDAARALRDGSDPASLVFQCGAAPAEPAPAATPTPAPAAVEHVNLAGDALFATGLSTLTPAARTSLDKLLSEREDRTYTQVTITGYTDSVGSDASNLALSKRRAETVAAYLTRHGLKTQALTVTGRGSADPVASNATAEGRASNRRVEISLQR
;
A
#
# COMPACT_ATOMS: atom_id res chain seq x y z
N MET A 1 6.79 -0.37 -74.26
CA MET A 1 7.12 1.06 -74.25
C MET A 1 7.42 1.40 -72.76
N ASN A 2 8.67 1.65 -72.54
CA ASN A 2 9.30 1.86 -71.27
C ASN A 2 8.93 3.20 -70.61
N LYS A 3 8.61 3.22 -69.34
CA LYS A 3 8.79 4.42 -68.55
C LYS A 3 9.50 4.03 -67.23
N LEU A 4 10.79 4.19 -67.28
CA LEU A 4 11.66 4.23 -66.10
C LEU A 4 11.25 5.47 -65.28
N ALA A 5 10.72 5.28 -64.07
CA ALA A 5 10.58 6.36 -63.11
C ALA A 5 11.75 6.25 -62.15
N LEU A 6 12.68 7.18 -62.28
CA LEU A 6 13.83 7.38 -61.42
C LEU A 6 13.34 7.96 -60.10
N ALA A 7 13.30 7.17 -59.02
CA ALA A 7 13.05 7.67 -57.71
C ALA A 7 14.37 8.18 -57.11
N LEU A 8 14.56 9.48 -57.10
CA LEU A 8 15.62 10.14 -56.33
C LEU A 8 15.26 10.03 -54.83
N ALA A 9 15.94 9.14 -54.13
CA ALA A 9 15.95 9.14 -52.67
C ALA A 9 16.81 10.32 -52.19
N LEU A 10 16.20 11.42 -51.79
CA LEU A 10 16.86 12.45 -51.00
C LEU A 10 17.12 11.87 -49.58
N ALA A 11 18.35 11.45 -49.36
CA ALA A 11 18.86 11.21 -48.03
C ALA A 11 19.05 12.58 -47.36
N ALA A 12 18.07 12.98 -46.55
CA ALA A 12 18.22 14.09 -45.62
C ALA A 12 19.11 13.64 -44.47
N THR A 13 20.42 13.85 -44.60
CA THR A 13 21.35 13.79 -43.48
C THR A 13 21.01 14.95 -42.54
N ALA A 14 20.31 14.64 -41.44
CA ALA A 14 20.16 15.56 -40.34
C ALA A 14 21.57 15.80 -39.74
N LEU A 15 22.20 16.91 -40.14
CA LEU A 15 23.33 17.46 -39.41
C LEU A 15 22.83 17.84 -38.02
N ALA A 16 23.14 17.02 -37.05
CA ALA A 16 23.03 17.41 -35.66
C ALA A 16 23.92 18.62 -35.42
N ALA A 17 23.36 19.81 -35.48
CA ALA A 17 24.05 21.03 -35.16
C ALA A 17 24.40 20.98 -33.68
N CYS A 18 25.67 20.69 -33.37
CA CYS A 18 26.24 20.91 -32.03
C CYS A 18 26.11 22.42 -31.77
N SER A 19 25.09 22.83 -31.03
CA SER A 19 24.97 24.21 -30.60
C SER A 19 26.01 24.49 -29.54
N THR A 20 27.10 25.17 -29.92
CA THR A 20 28.12 25.66 -28.99
C THR A 20 27.82 27.13 -28.69
N ALA A 21 27.71 27.46 -27.41
CA ALA A 21 27.65 28.84 -26.95
C ALA A 21 28.94 29.12 -26.19
N SER A 22 29.69 30.15 -26.60
CA SER A 22 30.90 30.54 -25.91
C SER A 22 30.92 32.03 -25.58
N GLY A 23 31.56 32.39 -24.49
CA GLY A 23 31.76 33.73 -24.01
C GLY A 23 33.20 33.93 -23.53
N PRO A 24 33.59 35.17 -23.16
CA PRO A 24 34.98 35.44 -22.72
C PRO A 24 35.42 34.68 -21.47
N THR A 25 34.49 34.13 -20.72
CA THR A 25 34.71 33.45 -19.45
C THR A 25 34.25 32.00 -19.40
N TYR A 26 33.62 31.49 -20.46
CA TYR A 26 33.14 30.10 -20.54
C TYR A 26 33.03 29.60 -21.98
N SER A 27 33.13 28.29 -22.13
CA SER A 27 32.71 27.57 -23.36
C SER A 27 31.66 26.54 -22.97
N ALA A 28 30.67 26.36 -23.84
CA ALA A 28 29.60 25.39 -23.59
C ALA A 28 29.43 24.49 -24.82
N SER A 29 29.23 23.21 -24.57
CA SER A 29 28.97 22.18 -25.58
C SER A 29 27.80 21.29 -25.16
N GLU A 30 27.06 20.81 -26.13
CA GLU A 30 26.04 19.80 -25.89
C GLU A 30 26.70 18.42 -25.98
N LEU A 31 26.47 17.61 -24.96
CA LEU A 31 26.91 16.22 -24.89
C LEU A 31 25.82 15.28 -25.41
N GLN A 32 26.16 14.02 -25.54
CA GLN A 32 25.14 13.00 -25.85
C GLN A 32 24.05 12.99 -24.77
N PRO A 33 22.78 12.82 -25.17
CA PRO A 33 21.70 12.74 -24.19
C PRO A 33 21.96 11.64 -23.16
N ARG A 34 21.71 11.94 -21.89
CA ARG A 34 21.78 11.00 -20.78
C ARG A 34 20.36 10.76 -20.29
N ASP A 35 19.93 9.51 -20.23
CA ASP A 35 18.55 9.14 -19.86
C ASP A 35 17.46 9.80 -20.73
N GLY A 36 17.77 9.99 -22.03
CA GLY A 36 16.86 10.65 -22.96
C GLY A 36 16.75 12.17 -22.81
N VAL A 37 17.50 12.78 -21.88
CA VAL A 37 17.50 14.21 -21.61
C VAL A 37 18.76 14.86 -22.18
N ARG A 38 18.59 16.01 -22.84
CA ARG A 38 19.71 16.79 -23.37
C ARG A 38 20.66 17.19 -22.24
N THR A 39 21.94 16.89 -22.42
CA THR A 39 22.99 17.12 -21.44
C THR A 39 23.98 18.13 -21.98
N PHE A 40 24.38 19.07 -21.16
CA PHE A 40 25.29 20.15 -21.52
C PHE A 40 26.52 20.12 -20.61
N GLN A 41 27.66 20.53 -21.16
CA GLN A 41 28.87 20.78 -20.41
C GLN A 41 29.25 22.26 -20.58
N VAL A 42 29.58 22.92 -19.49
CA VAL A 42 30.16 24.27 -19.48
C VAL A 42 31.52 24.20 -18.82
N ASP A 43 32.56 24.64 -19.52
CA ASP A 43 33.90 24.79 -19.02
C ASP A 43 34.16 26.28 -18.75
N CYS A 44 34.51 26.62 -17.53
CA CYS A 44 34.72 27.99 -17.06
C CYS A 44 36.21 28.27 -16.92
N HIS A 45 36.67 29.34 -17.58
CA HIS A 45 38.07 29.74 -17.60
C HIS A 45 38.19 31.27 -17.49
N GLY A 46 39.35 31.69 -16.97
CA GLY A 46 39.71 33.10 -16.86
C GLY A 46 40.03 33.56 -15.43
N LEU A 47 41.04 34.40 -15.32
CA LEU A 47 41.50 34.98 -14.05
C LEU A 47 40.51 35.91 -13.37
N LEU A 48 39.45 36.31 -14.06
CA LEU A 48 38.42 37.20 -13.61
C LEU A 48 37.02 36.53 -13.53
N SER A 49 36.97 35.21 -13.66
CA SER A 49 35.73 34.46 -13.46
C SER A 49 35.38 34.47 -11.96
N GLY A 50 34.33 35.19 -11.59
CA GLY A 50 33.84 35.19 -10.19
C GLY A 50 33.13 33.90 -9.82
N PRO A 51 32.87 33.69 -8.53
CA PRO A 51 32.13 32.55 -8.03
C PRO A 51 30.79 32.45 -8.75
N GLN A 52 30.44 31.23 -9.15
CA GLN A 52 29.21 30.90 -9.88
C GLN A 52 29.15 31.18 -11.40
N THR A 53 30.29 31.41 -12.06
CA THR A 53 30.32 31.65 -13.52
C THR A 53 29.71 30.50 -14.31
N CYS A 54 30.05 29.25 -13.98
CA CYS A 54 29.48 28.07 -14.62
C CYS A 54 27.97 27.93 -14.40
N MET A 55 27.50 28.17 -13.17
CA MET A 55 26.07 28.14 -12.87
C MET A 55 25.31 29.25 -13.60
N LYS A 56 25.92 30.43 -13.75
CA LYS A 56 25.33 31.55 -14.49
C LYS A 56 25.22 31.24 -15.97
N ALA A 57 26.23 30.62 -16.54
CA ALA A 57 26.21 30.15 -17.94
C ALA A 57 25.17 29.04 -18.14
N ALA A 58 25.10 28.07 -17.22
CA ALA A 58 24.10 27.00 -17.24
C ALA A 58 22.65 27.54 -17.18
N ARG A 59 22.38 28.49 -16.29
CA ARG A 59 21.05 29.17 -16.22
C ARG A 59 20.71 29.89 -17.52
N LYS A 60 21.70 30.52 -18.16
CA LYS A 60 21.48 31.19 -19.47
C LYS A 60 21.12 30.20 -20.57
N ILE A 61 21.72 28.99 -20.55
CA ILE A 61 21.44 27.93 -21.50
C ILE A 61 20.06 27.32 -21.26
N CYS A 62 19.69 27.11 -19.99
CA CYS A 62 18.41 26.50 -19.64
C CYS A 62 17.22 27.46 -19.72
N GLY A 63 17.44 28.80 -19.79
CA GLY A 63 16.36 29.77 -19.77
C GLY A 63 15.52 29.67 -18.51
N ASP A 64 14.20 29.49 -18.66
CA ASP A 64 13.26 29.40 -17.55
C ASP A 64 13.23 28.01 -16.88
N GLN A 65 13.96 27.06 -17.42
CA GLN A 65 14.01 25.71 -16.83
C GLN A 65 15.05 25.64 -15.70
N PRO A 66 14.80 24.87 -14.62
CA PRO A 66 15.76 24.67 -13.56
C PRO A 66 17.00 23.93 -14.08
N VAL A 67 18.17 24.35 -13.60
CA VAL A 67 19.46 23.68 -13.89
C VAL A 67 19.65 22.52 -12.94
N ARG A 68 19.78 21.31 -13.46
CA ARG A 68 20.11 20.09 -12.72
C ARG A 68 21.56 19.73 -12.95
N THR A 69 22.40 19.85 -11.96
CA THR A 69 23.79 19.40 -12.00
C THR A 69 23.86 17.88 -12.01
N VAL A 70 24.53 17.33 -13.01
CA VAL A 70 24.78 15.88 -13.13
C VAL A 70 26.18 15.54 -12.65
N ASP A 71 27.15 16.40 -12.99
CA ASP A 71 28.53 16.26 -12.56
C ASP A 71 29.21 17.64 -12.48
N ALA A 72 30.22 17.76 -11.62
CA ALA A 72 30.96 19.01 -11.46
C ALA A 72 32.41 18.75 -11.07
N ALA A 73 33.34 19.15 -11.92
CA ALA A 73 34.77 19.14 -11.63
C ALA A 73 35.17 20.48 -11.01
N ARG A 74 35.74 20.45 -9.80
CA ARG A 74 36.22 21.67 -9.09
C ARG A 74 37.56 22.12 -9.63
N ALA A 75 37.78 23.44 -9.72
CA ALA A 75 39.09 24.01 -9.93
C ALA A 75 40.00 23.73 -8.73
N LEU A 76 41.29 23.52 -9.00
CA LEU A 76 42.30 23.25 -7.98
C LEU A 76 42.60 24.44 -7.03
N ARG A 77 41.96 25.60 -7.27
CA ARG A 77 42.09 26.81 -6.43
C ARG A 77 40.69 27.21 -5.92
N ASP A 78 40.60 27.41 -4.62
CA ASP A 78 39.52 28.05 -3.86
C ASP A 78 38.14 27.38 -3.81
N GLY A 79 37.91 26.26 -4.40
CA GLY A 79 36.76 25.38 -4.08
C GLY A 79 35.34 25.91 -4.25
N SER A 80 35.12 27.14 -4.73
CA SER A 80 33.82 27.79 -4.75
C SER A 80 33.12 27.74 -6.12
N ASP A 81 33.84 27.53 -7.22
CA ASP A 81 33.23 27.43 -8.54
C ASP A 81 33.78 26.20 -9.30
N PRO A 82 32.94 25.35 -9.89
CA PRO A 82 33.42 24.25 -10.70
C PRO A 82 34.14 24.76 -11.95
N ALA A 83 35.29 24.19 -12.29
CA ALA A 83 36.01 24.47 -13.54
C ALA A 83 35.23 23.90 -14.74
N SER A 84 34.46 22.84 -14.51
CA SER A 84 33.59 22.20 -15.49
C SER A 84 32.28 21.78 -14.79
N LEU A 85 31.17 22.04 -15.45
CA LEU A 85 29.83 21.71 -14.96
C LEU A 85 29.08 20.95 -16.04
N VAL A 86 28.67 19.73 -15.74
CA VAL A 86 27.78 18.94 -16.58
C VAL A 86 26.36 19.01 -15.99
N PHE A 87 25.40 19.44 -16.80
CA PHE A 87 24.04 19.67 -16.33
C PHE A 87 23.00 19.33 -17.39
N GLN A 88 21.78 19.23 -16.93
CA GLN A 88 20.56 19.08 -17.73
C GLN A 88 19.57 20.18 -17.37
N CYS A 89 18.75 20.58 -18.35
CA CYS A 89 17.68 21.55 -18.14
C CYS A 89 16.36 20.83 -17.85
N GLY A 90 15.62 21.29 -16.86
CA GLY A 90 14.33 20.71 -16.49
C GLY A 90 14.35 20.01 -15.13
N ALA A 91 13.17 19.66 -14.65
CA ALA A 91 13.03 18.86 -13.43
C ALA A 91 13.72 17.50 -13.60
N ALA A 92 14.24 16.96 -12.49
CA ALA A 92 14.69 15.57 -12.48
C ALA A 92 13.56 14.65 -13.02
N PRO A 93 13.88 13.64 -13.87
CA PRO A 93 12.92 12.57 -14.10
C PRO A 93 12.41 12.14 -12.71
N ALA A 94 11.10 12.05 -12.55
CA ALA A 94 10.57 11.54 -11.29
C ALA A 94 11.25 10.21 -11.04
N GLU A 95 12.05 10.15 -9.96
CA GLU A 95 12.60 8.89 -9.50
C GLU A 95 11.40 7.94 -9.38
N PRO A 96 11.43 6.75 -10.03
CA PRO A 96 10.31 5.83 -9.88
C PRO A 96 10.08 5.70 -8.38
N ALA A 97 8.90 6.14 -7.92
CA ALA A 97 8.55 6.09 -6.51
C ALA A 97 8.95 4.69 -6.03
N PRO A 98 9.70 4.56 -4.90
CA PRO A 98 10.12 3.26 -4.41
C PRO A 98 8.90 2.37 -4.47
N ALA A 99 9.01 1.27 -5.24
CA ALA A 99 7.89 0.36 -5.46
C ALA A 99 7.28 0.12 -4.08
N ALA A 100 6.03 0.57 -3.90
CA ALA A 100 5.36 0.46 -2.62
C ALA A 100 5.52 -0.99 -2.21
N THR A 101 6.22 -1.23 -1.11
CA THR A 101 6.36 -2.58 -0.54
C THR A 101 4.93 -3.11 -0.53
N PRO A 102 4.62 -4.26 -1.16
CA PRO A 102 3.25 -4.73 -1.23
C PRO A 102 2.74 -4.74 0.20
N THR A 103 1.77 -3.87 0.49
CA THR A 103 1.05 -3.90 1.76
C THR A 103 0.59 -5.34 1.88
N PRO A 104 0.95 -6.08 2.96
CA PRO A 104 0.51 -7.47 3.11
C PRO A 104 -0.99 -7.47 2.87
N ALA A 105 -1.44 -8.30 1.93
CA ALA A 105 -2.86 -8.43 1.63
C ALA A 105 -3.58 -8.63 2.98
N PRO A 106 -4.71 -7.93 3.23
CA PRO A 106 -5.44 -8.08 4.48
C PRO A 106 -5.60 -9.58 4.74
N ALA A 107 -5.14 -10.05 5.89
CA ALA A 107 -5.24 -11.45 6.25
C ALA A 107 -6.70 -11.89 6.07
N ALA A 108 -6.93 -12.97 5.34
CA ALA A 108 -8.29 -13.42 5.04
C ALA A 108 -8.99 -13.74 6.37
N VAL A 109 -10.04 -12.96 6.68
CA VAL A 109 -10.87 -13.14 7.87
C VAL A 109 -12.13 -13.89 7.42
N GLU A 110 -12.35 -15.07 7.98
CA GLU A 110 -13.55 -15.87 7.79
C GLU A 110 -14.52 -15.59 8.93
N HIS A 111 -15.77 -15.26 8.62
CA HIS A 111 -16.82 -15.02 9.61
C HIS A 111 -17.82 -16.17 9.60
N VAL A 112 -18.07 -16.73 10.76
CA VAL A 112 -19.07 -17.78 11.00
C VAL A 112 -20.08 -17.28 12.00
N ASN A 113 -21.34 -17.18 11.57
CA ASN A 113 -22.45 -16.76 12.42
C ASN A 113 -23.28 -18.01 12.86
N LEU A 114 -23.40 -18.20 14.13
CA LEU A 114 -24.17 -19.31 14.71
C LEU A 114 -25.40 -18.77 15.43
N ALA A 115 -26.58 -19.24 15.02
CA ALA A 115 -27.82 -18.86 15.67
C ALA A 115 -27.83 -19.34 17.13
N GLY A 116 -28.05 -18.41 18.08
CA GLY A 116 -28.00 -18.69 19.49
C GLY A 116 -29.05 -19.70 19.97
N ASP A 117 -30.23 -19.69 19.38
CA ASP A 117 -31.32 -20.63 19.71
C ASP A 117 -30.99 -22.06 19.27
N ALA A 118 -30.17 -22.24 18.23
CA ALA A 118 -29.63 -23.54 17.85
C ALA A 118 -28.51 -23.99 18.80
N LEU A 119 -27.76 -23.04 19.38
CA LEU A 119 -26.64 -23.33 20.26
C LEU A 119 -27.07 -23.59 21.71
N PHE A 120 -28.04 -22.82 22.24
CA PHE A 120 -28.39 -22.80 23.64
C PHE A 120 -29.91 -22.81 23.85
N ALA A 121 -30.39 -23.46 24.88
CA ALA A 121 -31.76 -23.26 25.31
C ALA A 121 -31.96 -21.84 25.91
N THR A 122 -33.19 -21.36 25.91
CA THR A 122 -33.55 -19.99 26.34
C THR A 122 -32.98 -19.69 27.73
N GLY A 123 -32.27 -18.58 27.86
CA GLY A 123 -31.65 -18.14 29.12
C GLY A 123 -30.42 -18.94 29.56
N LEU A 124 -30.06 -20.01 28.88
CA LEU A 124 -28.93 -20.86 29.22
C LEU A 124 -27.68 -20.54 28.37
N SER A 125 -26.53 -20.99 28.90
CA SER A 125 -25.23 -20.98 28.23
C SER A 125 -24.66 -22.39 28.02
N THR A 126 -25.43 -23.44 28.26
CA THR A 126 -25.03 -24.83 28.02
C THR A 126 -25.36 -25.22 26.59
N LEU A 127 -24.35 -25.78 25.87
CA LEU A 127 -24.53 -26.20 24.48
C LEU A 127 -25.54 -27.36 24.35
N THR A 128 -26.46 -27.24 23.41
CA THR A 128 -27.35 -28.33 23.02
C THR A 128 -26.58 -29.44 22.30
N PRO A 129 -27.10 -30.68 22.20
CA PRO A 129 -26.48 -31.73 21.37
C PRO A 129 -26.33 -31.29 19.91
N ALA A 130 -27.33 -30.62 19.33
CA ALA A 130 -27.27 -30.12 17.95
C ALA A 130 -26.14 -29.06 17.76
N ALA A 131 -25.95 -28.20 18.78
CA ALA A 131 -24.86 -27.24 18.80
C ALA A 131 -23.48 -27.91 18.72
N ARG A 132 -23.28 -28.95 19.50
CA ARG A 132 -21.99 -29.70 19.49
C ARG A 132 -21.73 -30.31 18.12
N THR A 133 -22.73 -30.94 17.50
CA THR A 133 -22.59 -31.48 16.14
C THR A 133 -22.24 -30.38 15.12
N SER A 134 -22.82 -29.20 15.24
CA SER A 134 -22.51 -28.07 14.35
C SER A 134 -21.10 -27.53 14.55
N LEU A 135 -20.64 -27.46 15.81
CA LEU A 135 -19.27 -27.04 16.14
C LEU A 135 -18.23 -28.08 15.73
N ASP A 136 -18.54 -29.39 15.88
CA ASP A 136 -17.67 -30.46 15.40
C ASP A 136 -17.53 -30.45 13.88
N LYS A 137 -18.64 -30.21 13.16
CA LYS A 137 -18.61 -30.01 11.70
C LYS A 137 -17.74 -28.81 11.33
N LEU A 138 -17.89 -27.68 12.02
CA LEU A 138 -17.07 -26.49 11.81
C LEU A 138 -15.58 -26.80 11.98
N LEU A 139 -15.21 -27.59 12.98
CA LEU A 139 -13.83 -28.01 13.21
C LEU A 139 -13.32 -28.97 12.15
N SER A 140 -14.12 -29.98 11.77
CA SER A 140 -13.72 -30.99 10.77
C SER A 140 -13.47 -30.37 9.38
N GLU A 141 -14.22 -29.36 8.99
CA GLU A 141 -14.01 -28.61 7.75
C GLU A 141 -12.70 -27.78 7.78
N ARG A 142 -12.07 -27.64 8.94
CA ARG A 142 -10.92 -26.76 9.20
C ARG A 142 -9.76 -27.47 9.93
N GLU A 143 -9.73 -28.77 9.94
CA GLU A 143 -8.83 -29.60 10.76
C GLU A 143 -7.34 -29.28 10.58
N ASP A 144 -6.94 -28.96 9.35
CA ASP A 144 -5.55 -28.65 9.00
C ASP A 144 -5.19 -27.18 9.08
N ARG A 145 -6.11 -26.34 9.56
CA ARG A 145 -5.91 -24.88 9.60
C ARG A 145 -5.45 -24.41 10.96
N THR A 146 -4.44 -23.53 10.97
CA THR A 146 -4.02 -22.77 12.13
C THR A 146 -4.35 -21.30 11.91
N TYR A 147 -4.94 -20.67 12.91
CA TYR A 147 -5.34 -19.27 12.87
C TYR A 147 -4.37 -18.41 13.69
N THR A 148 -4.04 -17.22 13.18
CA THR A 148 -3.27 -16.23 13.94
C THR A 148 -4.11 -15.64 15.07
N GLN A 149 -5.41 -15.40 14.77
CA GLN A 149 -6.36 -14.91 15.75
C GLN A 149 -7.74 -15.50 15.53
N VAL A 150 -8.40 -15.87 16.65
CA VAL A 150 -9.82 -16.23 16.68
C VAL A 150 -10.52 -15.30 17.65
N THR A 151 -11.61 -14.70 17.23
CA THR A 151 -12.47 -13.87 18.08
C THR A 151 -13.86 -14.49 18.14
N ILE A 152 -14.36 -14.71 19.35
CA ILE A 152 -15.70 -15.26 19.59
C ILE A 152 -16.51 -14.23 20.35
N THR A 153 -17.60 -13.75 19.73
CA THR A 153 -18.45 -12.70 20.28
C THR A 153 -19.87 -13.21 20.46
N GLY A 154 -20.39 -13.11 21.67
CA GLY A 154 -21.77 -13.46 21.98
C GLY A 154 -22.68 -12.24 22.01
N TYR A 155 -23.93 -12.43 21.59
CA TYR A 155 -24.99 -11.41 21.58
C TYR A 155 -26.29 -11.97 22.17
N THR A 156 -27.15 -11.07 22.64
CA THR A 156 -28.53 -11.36 23.07
C THR A 156 -29.51 -10.50 22.28
N ASP A 157 -30.78 -10.79 22.47
CA ASP A 157 -31.84 -9.82 22.13
C ASP A 157 -31.95 -8.72 23.20
N SER A 158 -32.92 -7.82 23.04
CA SER A 158 -33.15 -6.71 23.96
C SER A 158 -34.00 -7.06 25.20
N VAL A 159 -34.35 -8.33 25.40
CA VAL A 159 -35.15 -8.74 26.57
C VAL A 159 -34.28 -8.89 27.81
N GLY A 160 -34.66 -8.23 28.89
CA GLY A 160 -33.89 -8.23 30.13
C GLY A 160 -33.07 -6.96 30.35
N SER A 161 -32.26 -6.93 31.43
CA SER A 161 -31.37 -5.80 31.69
C SER A 161 -30.08 -5.91 30.93
N ASP A 162 -29.43 -4.77 30.60
CA ASP A 162 -28.16 -4.72 29.89
C ASP A 162 -27.07 -5.50 30.63
N ALA A 163 -27.00 -5.39 31.95
CA ALA A 163 -26.05 -6.12 32.78
C ALA A 163 -26.25 -7.65 32.67
N SER A 164 -27.48 -8.11 32.71
CA SER A 164 -27.84 -9.52 32.54
C SER A 164 -27.49 -10.05 31.16
N ASN A 165 -27.84 -9.29 30.14
CA ASN A 165 -27.55 -9.59 28.73
C ASN A 165 -26.04 -9.63 28.46
N LEU A 166 -25.28 -8.68 28.98
CA LEU A 166 -23.83 -8.66 28.87
C LEU A 166 -23.19 -9.91 29.49
N ALA A 167 -23.64 -10.25 30.73
CA ALA A 167 -23.15 -11.44 31.43
C ALA A 167 -23.52 -12.74 30.69
N LEU A 168 -24.75 -12.86 30.17
CA LEU A 168 -25.22 -14.03 29.43
C LEU A 168 -24.48 -14.21 28.11
N SER A 169 -24.33 -13.14 27.34
CA SER A 169 -23.60 -13.16 26.06
C SER A 169 -22.15 -13.57 26.24
N LYS A 170 -21.48 -13.06 27.30
CA LYS A 170 -20.11 -13.44 27.62
C LYS A 170 -20.00 -14.92 27.98
N ARG A 171 -20.85 -15.45 28.88
CA ARG A 171 -20.85 -16.88 29.24
C ARG A 171 -21.08 -17.78 28.01
N ARG A 172 -21.96 -17.39 27.09
CA ARG A 172 -22.22 -18.13 25.85
C ARG A 172 -20.99 -18.17 24.94
N ALA A 173 -20.33 -17.04 24.75
CA ALA A 173 -19.08 -16.96 23.97
C ALA A 173 -17.96 -17.80 24.64
N GLU A 174 -17.82 -17.74 25.96
CA GLU A 174 -16.85 -18.56 26.71
C GLU A 174 -17.12 -20.07 26.58
N THR A 175 -18.39 -20.47 26.57
CA THR A 175 -18.76 -21.89 26.39
C THR A 175 -18.40 -22.39 24.99
N VAL A 176 -18.66 -21.61 23.95
CA VAL A 176 -18.25 -21.93 22.56
C VAL A 176 -16.73 -21.99 22.46
N ALA A 177 -16.04 -21.00 22.99
CA ALA A 177 -14.58 -20.94 22.99
C ALA A 177 -13.95 -22.17 23.65
N ALA A 178 -14.44 -22.50 24.85
CA ALA A 178 -13.98 -23.68 25.60
C ALA A 178 -14.27 -24.99 24.87
N TYR A 179 -15.40 -25.09 24.17
CA TYR A 179 -15.72 -26.24 23.34
C TYR A 179 -14.75 -26.40 22.19
N LEU A 180 -14.61 -25.36 21.37
CA LEU A 180 -13.73 -25.37 20.19
C LEU A 180 -12.28 -25.65 20.57
N THR A 181 -11.76 -25.03 21.60
CA THR A 181 -10.38 -25.25 22.07
C THR A 181 -10.15 -26.70 22.51
N ARG A 182 -11.08 -27.28 23.28
CA ARG A 182 -10.99 -28.67 23.72
C ARG A 182 -11.11 -29.68 22.58
N HIS A 183 -11.78 -29.32 21.50
CA HIS A 183 -12.01 -30.17 20.33
C HIS A 183 -11.05 -29.90 19.17
N GLY A 184 -9.92 -29.17 19.43
CA GLY A 184 -8.80 -29.11 18.47
C GLY A 184 -8.72 -27.84 17.62
N LEU A 185 -9.40 -26.76 18.00
CA LEU A 185 -9.18 -25.45 17.37
C LEU A 185 -7.72 -25.01 17.55
N LYS A 186 -6.99 -24.83 16.44
CA LYS A 186 -5.60 -24.38 16.42
C LYS A 186 -5.54 -22.85 16.22
N THR A 187 -5.14 -22.10 17.24
CA THR A 187 -5.00 -20.63 17.16
C THR A 187 -3.83 -20.14 18.02
N GLN A 188 -3.20 -19.05 17.58
CA GLN A 188 -2.14 -18.38 18.36
C GLN A 188 -2.74 -17.44 19.42
N ALA A 189 -3.85 -16.78 19.08
CA ALA A 189 -4.56 -15.88 19.98
C ALA A 189 -6.07 -16.15 19.94
N LEU A 190 -6.72 -16.14 21.12
CA LEU A 190 -8.16 -16.31 21.28
C LEU A 190 -8.72 -15.14 22.08
N THR A 191 -9.65 -14.41 21.50
CA THR A 191 -10.39 -13.33 22.16
C THR A 191 -11.84 -13.72 22.35
N VAL A 192 -12.38 -13.54 23.56
CA VAL A 192 -13.76 -13.88 23.88
C VAL A 192 -14.47 -12.66 24.45
N THR A 193 -15.58 -12.25 23.83
CA THR A 193 -16.30 -11.04 24.19
C THR A 193 -17.80 -11.29 24.26
N GLY A 194 -18.47 -10.69 25.26
CA GLY A 194 -19.92 -10.55 25.30
C GLY A 194 -20.29 -9.11 24.97
N ARG A 195 -21.28 -8.93 24.10
CA ARG A 195 -21.79 -7.62 23.68
C ARG A 195 -23.22 -7.35 24.17
N GLY A 196 -23.86 -8.31 24.86
CA GLY A 196 -25.24 -8.18 25.30
C GLY A 196 -26.19 -7.93 24.12
N SER A 197 -27.09 -6.98 24.28
CA SER A 197 -28.05 -6.54 23.25
C SER A 197 -27.50 -5.49 22.29
N ALA A 198 -26.20 -5.17 22.35
CA ALA A 198 -25.57 -4.25 21.43
C ALA A 198 -25.50 -4.84 20.01
N ASP A 199 -25.42 -3.96 19.01
CA ASP A 199 -25.22 -4.30 17.60
C ASP A 199 -26.28 -5.28 17.06
N PRO A 200 -27.59 -4.97 17.13
CA PRO A 200 -28.65 -5.83 16.65
C PRO A 200 -28.59 -5.95 15.12
N VAL A 201 -28.69 -7.18 14.61
CA VAL A 201 -28.71 -7.48 13.16
C VAL A 201 -30.15 -7.51 12.61
N ALA A 202 -31.15 -7.54 13.47
CA ALA A 202 -32.55 -7.52 13.12
C ALA A 202 -33.36 -6.75 14.16
N SER A 203 -34.65 -6.44 13.81
CA SER A 203 -35.50 -5.72 14.74
C SER A 203 -35.82 -6.52 15.98
N ASN A 204 -35.64 -5.93 17.16
CA ASN A 204 -36.00 -6.53 18.44
C ASN A 204 -37.55 -6.51 18.69
N ALA A 205 -38.34 -5.80 17.87
CA ALA A 205 -39.78 -5.74 17.98
C ALA A 205 -40.44 -7.08 17.63
N THR A 206 -39.87 -7.87 16.72
CA THR A 206 -40.42 -9.16 16.29
C THR A 206 -39.75 -10.33 16.96
N ALA A 207 -40.44 -11.47 17.08
CA ALA A 207 -39.85 -12.69 17.64
C ALA A 207 -38.70 -13.24 16.77
N GLU A 208 -38.87 -13.18 15.46
CA GLU A 208 -37.90 -13.62 14.46
C GLU A 208 -36.65 -12.75 14.50
N GLY A 209 -36.83 -11.42 14.62
CA GLY A 209 -35.71 -10.49 14.74
C GLY A 209 -34.92 -10.70 16.06
N ARG A 210 -35.61 -10.93 17.18
CA ARG A 210 -34.95 -11.29 18.43
C ARG A 210 -34.18 -12.61 18.34
N ALA A 211 -34.75 -13.62 17.63
CA ALA A 211 -34.06 -14.88 17.40
C ALA A 211 -32.76 -14.68 16.61
N SER A 212 -32.77 -13.79 15.61
CA SER A 212 -31.58 -13.42 14.84
C SER A 212 -30.54 -12.69 15.67
N ASN A 213 -30.95 -11.85 16.62
CA ASN A 213 -30.07 -11.11 17.50
C ASN A 213 -29.39 -12.02 18.54
N ARG A 214 -30.04 -13.09 18.98
CA ARG A 214 -29.45 -14.13 19.84
C ARG A 214 -28.49 -14.98 18.99
N ARG A 215 -27.21 -14.61 18.94
CA ARG A 215 -26.21 -15.25 18.10
C ARG A 215 -24.83 -15.29 18.76
N VAL A 216 -23.97 -16.15 18.23
CA VAL A 216 -22.52 -16.13 18.47
C VAL A 216 -21.82 -16.02 17.14
N GLU A 217 -20.95 -15.03 17.04
CA GLU A 217 -20.10 -14.79 15.90
C GLU A 217 -18.67 -15.30 16.17
N ILE A 218 -18.11 -16.02 15.22
CA ILE A 218 -16.73 -16.51 15.26
C ILE A 218 -16.00 -15.88 14.08
N SER A 219 -14.96 -15.13 14.37
CA SER A 219 -14.07 -14.52 13.36
C SER A 219 -12.73 -15.25 13.40
N LEU A 220 -12.33 -15.80 12.27
CA LEU A 220 -11.15 -16.64 12.10
C LEU A 220 -10.18 -15.93 11.16
N GLN A 221 -9.03 -15.47 11.66
CA GLN A 221 -7.99 -14.77 10.91
C GLN A 221 -6.78 -15.68 10.71
N ARG A 222 -6.28 -15.71 9.48
CA ARG A 222 -5.06 -16.45 9.13
C ARG A 222 -3.85 -15.55 9.05
#